data_b44eec1b0b08e9b9548fc33ee7fd7628
#
_entry.id   b44eec1b0b08e9b9548fc33ee7fd7628
#
_cell.length_a   1.000
_cell.length_b   1.000
_cell.length_c   1.000
_cell.angle_alpha   90.00
_cell.angle_beta   90.00
_cell.angle_gamma   90.00
#
_symmetry.space_group_name_H-M   'P 1'
#
loop_
_entity.id
_entity.type
_entity.pdbx_description
1 polymer ?
#
loop_
_entity_poly.entity_id
_entity_poly.type
_entity_poly.pdbx_seq_one_letter_code
_entity_poly.pdbx_strand_id
1 'polypeptide(L)'
;MKTAIVTDSNSGIFETEGIRLGVHVLPMPVLIDNQVYFEGQNLSSKQFYQYLQDGKDVTTSQPSPGDLTALWERVLEAGYDELVYIPMSSGLSSSCATAKMLAEDYEGTVFVVDNHRISVTQRYSALDALALTRAGCTGREIQQELERTGLDSIIYIGVETLQYLKRGG
;
A
#
# COMPACT_ATOMS: atom_id res chain seq x y z
N MET A 1 -12.90 -15.10 -14.00
CA MET A 1 -11.58 -14.51 -13.75
C MET A 1 -11.53 -14.12 -12.28
N LYS A 2 -10.49 -14.50 -11.56
CA LYS A 2 -10.35 -14.29 -10.12
C LYS A 2 -9.32 -13.20 -9.87
N THR A 3 -9.77 -12.02 -9.47
CA THR A 3 -8.93 -10.83 -9.25
C THR A 3 -8.56 -10.71 -7.78
N ALA A 4 -7.28 -10.59 -7.46
CA ALA A 4 -6.81 -10.29 -6.11
C ALA A 4 -6.70 -8.79 -5.88
N ILE A 5 -6.96 -8.36 -4.65
CA ILE A 5 -6.70 -6.98 -4.22
C ILE A 5 -5.48 -6.96 -3.30
N VAL A 6 -4.52 -6.12 -3.65
CA VAL A 6 -3.25 -5.92 -2.94
C VAL A 6 -3.13 -4.45 -2.57
N THR A 7 -2.69 -4.14 -1.36
CA THR A 7 -2.37 -2.77 -0.92
C THR A 7 -1.13 -2.78 -0.04
N ASP A 8 -0.62 -1.64 0.35
CA ASP A 8 0.43 -1.53 1.35
C ASP A 8 -0.12 -1.15 2.74
N SER A 9 0.72 -1.28 3.77
CA SER A 9 0.30 -1.03 5.16
C SER A 9 -0.03 0.43 5.47
N ASN A 10 0.30 1.40 4.57
CA ASN A 10 -0.14 2.80 4.72
C ASN A 10 -1.66 2.96 4.63
N SER A 11 -2.36 1.98 4.07
CA SER A 11 -3.83 1.91 4.10
C SER A 11 -4.40 1.73 5.52
N GLY A 12 -3.55 1.40 6.50
CA GLY A 12 -3.98 1.01 7.85
C GLY A 12 -4.60 -0.39 7.90
N ILE A 13 -4.51 -1.16 6.81
CA ILE A 13 -4.85 -2.58 6.79
C ILE A 13 -3.55 -3.35 7.04
N PHE A 14 -3.51 -4.11 8.12
CA PHE A 14 -2.39 -5.00 8.44
C PHE A 14 -2.74 -6.45 8.12
N GLU A 15 -1.74 -7.34 8.14
CA GLU A 15 -1.85 -8.72 7.65
C GLU A 15 -3.06 -9.47 8.20
N THR A 16 -3.27 -9.47 9.53
CA THR A 16 -4.41 -10.17 10.16
C THR A 16 -5.76 -9.66 9.65
N GLU A 17 -5.90 -8.35 9.48
CA GLU A 17 -7.12 -7.77 8.94
C GLU A 17 -7.24 -8.03 7.44
N GLY A 18 -6.13 -7.94 6.70
CA GLY A 18 -6.07 -8.25 5.27
C GLY A 18 -6.59 -9.65 4.97
N ILE A 19 -6.14 -10.65 5.72
CA ILE A 19 -6.63 -12.03 5.60
C ILE A 19 -8.15 -12.09 5.81
N ARG A 20 -8.67 -11.41 6.83
CA ARG A 20 -10.12 -11.41 7.12
C ARG A 20 -10.93 -10.72 6.01
N LEU A 21 -10.40 -9.68 5.39
CA LEU A 21 -11.06 -8.93 4.33
C LEU A 21 -10.91 -9.60 2.95
N GLY A 22 -9.88 -10.42 2.76
CA GLY A 22 -9.47 -10.95 1.47
C GLY A 22 -8.59 -9.95 0.69
N VAL A 23 -7.80 -9.14 1.40
CA VAL A 23 -6.83 -8.19 0.84
C VAL A 23 -5.43 -8.66 1.19
N HIS A 24 -4.55 -8.72 0.21
CA HIS A 24 -3.13 -8.97 0.44
C HIS A 24 -2.43 -7.67 0.79
N VAL A 25 -1.54 -7.71 1.78
CA VAL A 25 -0.90 -6.49 2.30
C VAL A 25 0.61 -6.58 2.16
N LEU A 26 1.21 -5.57 1.53
CA LEU A 26 2.65 -5.36 1.51
C LEU A 26 3.04 -4.52 2.74
N PRO A 27 3.82 -5.05 3.69
CA PRO A 27 4.26 -4.27 4.82
C PRO A 27 5.29 -3.23 4.38
N MET A 28 5.09 -1.98 4.80
CA MET A 28 6.05 -0.90 4.51
C MET A 28 7.18 -0.92 5.53
N PRO A 29 8.43 -0.74 5.07
CA PRO A 29 9.59 -0.72 5.96
C PRO A 29 9.70 0.61 6.70
N VAL A 30 10.02 0.53 7.99
CA VAL A 30 10.41 1.64 8.85
C VAL A 30 11.83 1.39 9.35
N LEU A 31 12.72 2.35 9.17
CA LEU A 31 14.09 2.28 9.66
C LEU A 31 14.17 3.02 10.99
N ILE A 32 14.70 2.34 12.01
CA ILE A 32 14.93 2.91 13.34
C ILE A 32 16.38 2.60 13.74
N ASP A 33 17.22 3.62 13.90
CA ASP A 33 18.65 3.48 14.15
C ASP A 33 19.34 2.49 13.17
N ASN A 34 19.03 2.59 11.87
CA ASN A 34 19.52 1.70 10.79
C ASN A 34 19.03 0.23 10.86
N GLN A 35 18.06 -0.09 11.70
CA GLN A 35 17.41 -1.40 11.71
C GLN A 35 16.06 -1.31 11.01
N VAL A 36 15.74 -2.32 10.20
CA VAL A 36 14.47 -2.38 9.46
C VAL A 36 13.39 -3.05 10.29
N TYR A 37 12.27 -2.38 10.41
CA TYR A 37 11.07 -2.87 11.06
C TYR A 37 9.89 -2.82 10.08
N PHE A 38 8.87 -3.62 10.35
CA PHE A 38 7.63 -3.65 9.58
C PHE A 38 6.45 -3.46 10.54
N GLU A 39 5.68 -2.41 10.32
CA GLU A 39 4.54 -2.08 11.16
C GLU A 39 3.48 -3.20 11.11
N GLY A 40 2.96 -3.57 12.28
CA GLY A 40 2.00 -4.67 12.39
C GLY A 40 2.61 -6.08 12.39
N GLN A 41 3.92 -6.21 12.12
CA GLN A 41 4.66 -7.48 12.21
C GLN A 41 5.61 -7.50 13.40
N ASN A 42 6.69 -6.73 13.34
CA ASN A 42 7.71 -6.66 14.39
C ASN A 42 7.84 -5.25 15.01
N LEU A 43 6.95 -4.33 14.66
CA LEU A 43 6.84 -2.99 15.22
C LEU A 43 5.38 -2.68 15.56
N SER A 44 5.06 -2.57 16.84
CA SER A 44 3.77 -2.08 17.28
C SER A 44 3.73 -0.55 17.27
N SER A 45 2.54 0.04 17.11
CA SER A 45 2.36 1.50 17.18
C SER A 45 2.88 2.07 18.50
N LYS A 46 2.69 1.35 19.62
CA LYS A 46 3.22 1.77 20.94
C LYS A 46 4.75 1.86 20.95
N GLN A 47 5.42 0.86 20.40
CA GLN A 47 6.90 0.85 20.31
C GLN A 47 7.39 1.94 19.36
N PHE A 48 6.70 2.15 18.24
CA PHE A 48 7.03 3.22 17.30
C PHE A 48 7.01 4.60 17.96
N TYR A 49 5.92 4.95 18.67
CA TYR A 49 5.84 6.21 19.40
C TYR A 49 6.84 6.32 20.54
N GLN A 50 7.16 5.20 21.23
CA GLN A 50 8.20 5.19 22.25
C GLN A 50 9.57 5.52 21.64
N TYR A 51 9.94 4.94 20.51
CA TYR A 51 11.18 5.24 19.82
C TYR A 51 11.27 6.71 19.38
N LEU A 52 10.17 7.29 18.91
CA LEU A 52 10.12 8.73 18.60
C LEU A 52 10.35 9.61 19.85
N GLN A 53 9.73 9.26 20.99
CA GLN A 53 9.90 9.97 22.27
C GLN A 53 11.34 9.83 22.81
N ASP A 54 11.95 8.67 22.63
CA ASP A 54 13.34 8.39 23.02
C ASP A 54 14.36 9.07 22.07
N GLY A 55 13.90 9.80 21.07
CA GLY A 55 14.74 10.55 20.13
C GLY A 55 15.50 9.68 19.14
N LYS A 56 15.04 8.45 18.90
CA LYS A 56 15.61 7.55 17.89
C LYS A 56 15.54 8.17 16.50
N ASP A 57 16.53 7.82 15.66
CA ASP A 57 16.49 8.20 14.26
C ASP A 57 15.51 7.30 13.50
N VAL A 58 14.35 7.88 13.16
CA VAL A 58 13.24 7.16 12.48
C VAL A 58 13.09 7.73 11.08
N THR A 59 13.22 6.85 10.09
CA THR A 59 13.00 7.16 8.67
C THR A 59 12.15 6.06 8.04
N THR A 60 11.63 6.32 6.85
CA THR A 60 10.85 5.36 6.07
C THR A 60 11.50 5.14 4.71
N SER A 61 11.25 4.01 4.10
CA SER A 61 11.64 3.75 2.72
C SER A 61 10.50 3.06 1.97
N GLN A 62 10.58 3.08 0.63
CA GLN A 62 9.72 2.22 -0.16
C GLN A 62 10.10 0.74 0.07
N PRO A 63 9.17 -0.21 -0.16
CA PRO A 63 9.50 -1.63 -0.16
C PRO A 63 10.52 -1.92 -1.27
N SER A 64 11.33 -2.96 -1.09
CA SER A 64 12.23 -3.36 -2.16
C SER A 64 11.46 -3.86 -3.39
N PRO A 65 11.97 -3.66 -4.61
CA PRO A 65 11.39 -4.25 -5.82
C PRO A 65 11.16 -5.75 -5.67
N GLY A 66 12.12 -6.46 -5.06
CA GLY A 66 12.02 -7.91 -4.84
C GLY A 66 10.90 -8.31 -3.89
N ASP A 67 10.66 -7.56 -2.80
CA ASP A 67 9.54 -7.84 -1.88
C ASP A 67 8.19 -7.65 -2.57
N LEU A 68 8.09 -6.62 -3.42
CA LEU A 68 6.87 -6.32 -4.16
C LEU A 68 6.55 -7.41 -5.18
N THR A 69 7.52 -7.77 -6.03
CA THR A 69 7.32 -8.81 -7.05
C THR A 69 7.10 -10.18 -6.40
N ALA A 70 7.82 -10.53 -5.34
CA ALA A 70 7.60 -11.77 -4.59
C ALA A 70 6.19 -11.86 -3.97
N LEU A 71 5.60 -10.73 -3.56
CA LEU A 71 4.21 -10.72 -3.12
C LEU A 71 3.26 -10.98 -4.30
N TRP A 72 3.46 -10.31 -5.44
CA TRP A 72 2.63 -10.50 -6.62
C TRP A 72 2.67 -11.95 -7.12
N GLU A 73 3.86 -12.53 -7.22
CA GLU A 73 4.06 -13.92 -7.63
C GLU A 73 3.34 -14.90 -6.70
N ARG A 74 3.49 -14.75 -5.37
CA ARG A 74 2.77 -15.58 -4.40
C ARG A 74 1.24 -15.48 -4.55
N VAL A 75 0.73 -14.29 -4.85
CA VAL A 75 -0.71 -14.08 -5.06
C VAL A 75 -1.17 -14.79 -6.32
N LEU A 76 -0.46 -14.65 -7.41
CA LEU A 76 -0.78 -15.31 -8.69
C LEU A 76 -0.66 -16.85 -8.57
N GLU A 77 0.39 -17.36 -7.92
CA GLU A 77 0.57 -18.78 -7.62
C GLU A 77 -0.54 -19.37 -6.73
N ALA A 78 -1.18 -18.54 -5.89
CA ALA A 78 -2.34 -18.94 -5.09
C ALA A 78 -3.63 -19.12 -5.91
N GLY A 79 -3.55 -18.96 -7.25
CA GLY A 79 -4.64 -19.23 -8.17
C GLY A 79 -5.53 -18.03 -8.46
N TYR A 80 -4.99 -16.82 -8.38
CA TYR A 80 -5.60 -15.62 -8.94
C TYR A 80 -5.12 -15.46 -10.39
N ASP A 81 -6.04 -15.05 -11.27
CA ASP A 81 -5.74 -14.80 -12.68
C ASP A 81 -5.07 -13.45 -12.90
N GLU A 82 -5.39 -12.49 -12.04
CA GLU A 82 -4.89 -11.13 -12.08
C GLU A 82 -4.92 -10.50 -10.67
N LEU A 83 -4.20 -9.39 -10.49
CA LEU A 83 -4.25 -8.60 -9.27
C LEU A 83 -4.30 -7.09 -9.54
N VAL A 84 -4.92 -6.37 -8.60
CA VAL A 84 -4.93 -4.90 -8.56
C VAL A 84 -4.13 -4.47 -7.33
N TYR A 85 -3.01 -3.78 -7.56
CA TYR A 85 -2.17 -3.22 -6.50
C TYR A 85 -2.50 -1.74 -6.30
N ILE A 86 -2.85 -1.38 -5.06
CA ILE A 86 -3.24 -0.04 -4.63
C ILE A 86 -2.18 0.49 -3.66
N PRO A 87 -1.07 1.07 -4.14
CA PRO A 87 -0.05 1.69 -3.31
C PRO A 87 -0.51 3.03 -2.73
N MET A 88 0.26 3.54 -1.77
CA MET A 88 0.11 4.92 -1.34
C MET A 88 0.34 5.92 -2.49
N SER A 89 -0.22 7.11 -2.34
CA SER A 89 -0.14 8.23 -3.30
C SER A 89 1.25 8.42 -3.90
N SER A 90 1.31 8.55 -5.24
CA SER A 90 2.52 8.92 -5.96
C SER A 90 3.06 10.31 -5.58
N GLY A 91 2.21 11.18 -5.01
CA GLY A 91 2.62 12.48 -4.48
C GLY A 91 3.38 12.42 -3.16
N LEU A 92 3.40 11.24 -2.49
CA LEU A 92 4.04 11.06 -1.18
C LEU A 92 5.18 10.04 -1.20
N SER A 93 5.25 9.17 -2.22
CA SER A 93 6.29 8.14 -2.32
C SER A 93 6.55 7.75 -3.76
N SER A 94 7.79 7.39 -4.06
CA SER A 94 8.17 6.80 -5.34
C SER A 94 7.69 5.34 -5.50
N SER A 95 7.11 4.73 -4.46
CA SER A 95 6.69 3.32 -4.48
C SER A 95 5.68 3.01 -5.59
N CYS A 96 4.75 3.94 -5.87
CA CYS A 96 3.79 3.79 -6.96
C CYS A 96 4.49 3.78 -8.34
N ALA A 97 5.44 4.68 -8.57
CA ALA A 97 6.20 4.75 -9.82
C ALA A 97 7.04 3.48 -10.03
N THR A 98 7.71 3.01 -8.96
CA THR A 98 8.45 1.74 -8.97
C THR A 98 7.52 0.56 -9.29
N ALA A 99 6.35 0.51 -8.67
CA ALA A 99 5.37 -0.55 -8.94
C ALA A 99 4.88 -0.54 -10.39
N LYS A 100 4.58 0.63 -10.95
CA LYS A 100 4.18 0.77 -12.37
C LYS A 100 5.26 0.26 -13.32
N MET A 101 6.52 0.59 -13.07
CA MET A 101 7.65 0.10 -13.86
C MET A 101 7.77 -1.42 -13.80
N LEU A 102 7.66 -2.01 -12.60
CA LEU A 102 7.73 -3.46 -12.43
C LEU A 102 6.53 -4.19 -13.06
N ALA A 103 5.36 -3.56 -13.06
CA ALA A 103 4.16 -4.14 -13.64
C ALA A 103 4.22 -4.29 -15.17
N GLU A 104 5.17 -3.63 -15.85
CA GLU A 104 5.41 -3.80 -17.29
C GLU A 104 5.79 -5.25 -17.63
N ASP A 105 6.50 -5.95 -16.71
CA ASP A 105 6.84 -7.36 -16.86
C ASP A 105 5.65 -8.31 -16.63
N TYR A 106 4.52 -7.78 -16.13
CA TYR A 106 3.28 -8.52 -15.80
C TYR A 106 2.09 -8.00 -16.60
N GLU A 107 2.29 -7.62 -17.87
CA GLU A 107 1.25 -7.00 -18.70
C GLU A 107 -0.03 -7.86 -18.74
N GLY A 108 -1.17 -7.21 -18.48
CA GLY A 108 -2.48 -7.87 -18.45
C GLY A 108 -2.77 -8.69 -17.20
N THR A 109 -1.82 -8.78 -16.25
CA THR A 109 -1.96 -9.57 -15.02
C THR A 109 -1.87 -8.72 -13.77
N VAL A 110 -1.03 -7.68 -13.76
CA VAL A 110 -0.87 -6.75 -12.63
C VAL A 110 -1.30 -5.35 -13.03
N PHE A 111 -2.24 -4.79 -12.28
CA PHE A 111 -2.81 -3.46 -12.50
C PHE A 111 -2.47 -2.56 -11.30
N VAL A 112 -1.61 -1.57 -11.50
CA VAL A 112 -1.20 -0.63 -10.45
C VAL A 112 -2.07 0.61 -10.49
N VAL A 113 -2.74 0.92 -9.39
CA VAL A 113 -3.65 2.08 -9.24
C VAL A 113 -2.89 3.27 -8.69
N ASP A 114 -2.95 4.40 -9.35
CA ASP A 114 -2.46 5.69 -8.84
C ASP A 114 -3.62 6.67 -8.66
N ASN A 115 -4.31 6.55 -7.54
CA ASN A 115 -5.46 7.39 -7.23
C ASN A 115 -5.16 8.49 -6.21
N HIS A 116 -3.89 8.74 -5.92
CA HIS A 116 -3.41 9.79 -5.02
C HIS A 116 -3.95 9.72 -3.59
N ARG A 117 -4.30 8.53 -3.11
CA ARG A 117 -4.86 8.31 -1.77
C ARG A 117 -3.82 7.73 -0.80
N ILE A 118 -4.05 7.95 0.49
CA ILE A 118 -3.25 7.42 1.59
C ILE A 118 -4.14 7.19 2.82
N SER A 119 -3.69 6.36 3.77
CA SER A 119 -4.35 6.15 5.06
C SER A 119 -5.82 5.71 4.86
N VAL A 120 -6.76 6.35 5.54
CA VAL A 120 -8.18 6.01 5.50
C VAL A 120 -8.74 6.03 4.07
N THR A 121 -8.34 6.98 3.23
CA THR A 121 -8.82 7.05 1.84
C THR A 121 -8.24 5.93 0.97
N GLN A 122 -7.00 5.51 1.19
CA GLN A 122 -6.41 4.34 0.54
C GLN A 122 -7.09 3.04 1.01
N ARG A 123 -7.42 2.93 2.30
CA ARG A 123 -8.20 1.82 2.85
C ARG A 123 -9.56 1.69 2.14
N TYR A 124 -10.29 2.80 1.97
CA TYR A 124 -11.54 2.78 1.23
C TYR A 124 -11.35 2.35 -0.21
N SER A 125 -10.27 2.76 -0.88
CA SER A 125 -9.95 2.27 -2.24
C SER A 125 -9.80 0.75 -2.28
N ALA A 126 -9.17 0.14 -1.29
CA ALA A 126 -9.06 -1.32 -1.20
C ALA A 126 -10.43 -2.00 -0.98
N LEU A 127 -11.30 -1.39 -0.17
CA LEU A 127 -12.66 -1.91 0.06
C LEU A 127 -13.55 -1.73 -1.18
N ASP A 128 -13.45 -0.61 -1.88
CA ASP A 128 -14.15 -0.35 -3.14
C ASP A 128 -13.70 -1.35 -4.21
N ALA A 129 -12.38 -1.60 -4.32
CA ALA A 129 -11.85 -2.63 -5.21
C ALA A 129 -12.43 -4.02 -4.94
N LEU A 130 -12.56 -4.40 -3.66
CA LEU A 130 -13.20 -5.66 -3.28
C LEU A 130 -14.69 -5.70 -3.69
N ALA A 131 -15.40 -4.59 -3.56
CA ALA A 131 -16.79 -4.51 -3.99
C ALA A 131 -16.91 -4.65 -5.52
N LEU A 132 -16.05 -3.99 -6.27
CA LEU A 132 -15.97 -4.09 -7.74
C LEU A 132 -15.61 -5.52 -8.19
N THR A 133 -14.68 -6.19 -7.51
CA THR A 133 -14.34 -7.60 -7.76
C THR A 133 -15.58 -8.49 -7.58
N ARG A 134 -16.35 -8.29 -6.51
CA ARG A 134 -17.60 -9.03 -6.26
C ARG A 134 -18.70 -8.73 -7.30
N ALA A 135 -18.67 -7.54 -7.90
CA ALA A 135 -19.55 -7.17 -9.01
C ALA A 135 -19.09 -7.77 -10.36
N GLY A 136 -17.95 -8.44 -10.41
CA GLY A 136 -17.43 -9.10 -11.61
C GLY A 136 -16.55 -8.22 -12.50
N CYS A 137 -16.11 -7.05 -12.00
CA CYS A 137 -15.19 -6.19 -12.74
C CYS A 137 -13.81 -6.84 -12.87
N THR A 138 -13.17 -6.64 -14.02
CA THR A 138 -11.79 -7.02 -14.30
C THR A 138 -10.79 -6.10 -13.59
N GLY A 139 -9.54 -6.53 -13.44
CA GLY A 139 -8.49 -5.72 -12.84
C GLY A 139 -8.30 -4.36 -13.53
N ARG A 140 -8.41 -4.34 -14.86
CA ARG A 140 -8.35 -3.10 -15.65
C ARG A 140 -9.53 -2.17 -15.37
N GLU A 141 -10.74 -2.70 -15.29
CA GLU A 141 -11.94 -1.89 -14.97
C GLU A 141 -11.85 -1.33 -13.55
N ILE A 142 -11.38 -2.14 -12.58
CA ILE A 142 -11.15 -1.70 -11.20
C ILE A 142 -10.11 -0.57 -11.16
N GLN A 143 -8.97 -0.74 -11.83
CA GLN A 143 -7.93 0.29 -11.93
C GLN A 143 -8.52 1.59 -12.46
N GLN A 144 -9.20 1.55 -13.59
CA GLN A 144 -9.80 2.73 -14.23
C GLN A 144 -10.80 3.44 -13.32
N GLU A 145 -11.67 2.70 -12.64
CA GLU A 145 -12.67 3.28 -11.74
C GLU A 145 -12.04 3.92 -10.52
N LEU A 146 -11.05 3.28 -9.90
CA LEU A 146 -10.36 3.85 -8.74
C LEU A 146 -9.53 5.09 -9.10
N GLU A 147 -8.91 5.13 -10.27
CA GLU A 147 -8.19 6.30 -10.76
C GLU A 147 -9.16 7.44 -11.12
N ARG A 148 -10.28 7.13 -11.76
CA ARG A 148 -11.33 8.11 -12.10
C ARG A 148 -11.89 8.81 -10.87
N THR A 149 -12.10 8.06 -9.78
CA THR A 149 -12.66 8.55 -8.51
C THR A 149 -11.60 9.00 -7.50
N GLY A 150 -10.33 9.02 -7.91
CA GLY A 150 -9.21 9.34 -7.03
C GLY A 150 -9.38 10.65 -6.26
N LEU A 151 -9.80 11.70 -6.96
CA LEU A 151 -9.96 13.05 -6.42
C LEU A 151 -11.33 13.31 -5.77
N ASP A 152 -12.22 12.33 -5.71
CA ASP A 152 -13.52 12.46 -5.03
C ASP A 152 -13.39 12.43 -3.50
N SER A 153 -12.18 12.16 -2.99
CA SER A 153 -11.85 12.15 -1.57
C SER A 153 -10.77 13.15 -1.23
N ILE A 154 -10.93 13.80 -0.08
CA ILE A 154 -9.94 14.72 0.48
C ILE A 154 -9.53 14.21 1.85
N ILE A 155 -8.23 14.24 2.14
CA ILE A 155 -7.68 13.95 3.46
C ILE A 155 -7.06 15.22 4.06
N TYR A 156 -7.40 15.55 5.30
CA TYR A 156 -6.78 16.62 6.06
C TYR A 156 -5.82 16.00 7.08
N ILE A 157 -4.55 16.38 7.01
CA ILE A 157 -3.50 15.87 7.90
C ILE A 157 -3.09 17.02 8.83
N GLY A 158 -3.43 16.89 10.11
CA GLY A 158 -2.96 17.79 11.16
C GLY A 158 -1.64 17.29 11.74
N VAL A 159 -0.65 18.16 11.85
CA VAL A 159 0.65 17.84 12.45
C VAL A 159 0.97 18.81 13.59
N GLU A 160 1.50 18.30 14.69
CA GLU A 160 1.96 19.15 15.81
C GLU A 160 3.29 19.85 15.49
N THR A 161 4.11 19.26 14.62
CA THR A 161 5.40 19.79 14.20
C THR A 161 5.72 19.40 12.75
N LEU A 162 6.37 20.30 12.02
CA LEU A 162 6.87 20.04 10.66
C LEU A 162 8.24 19.36 10.65
N GLN A 163 8.84 19.11 11.82
CA GLN A 163 10.20 18.59 11.93
C GLN A 163 10.36 17.23 11.27
N TYR A 164 9.41 16.33 11.46
CA TYR A 164 9.43 14.98 10.87
C TYR A 164 9.15 15.01 9.38
N LEU A 165 8.24 15.85 8.92
CA LEU A 165 7.99 16.04 7.48
C LEU A 165 9.24 16.56 6.76
N LYS A 166 9.96 17.50 7.37
CA LYS A 166 11.19 18.05 6.80
C LYS A 166 12.32 17.02 6.72
N ARG A 167 12.35 16.00 7.60
CA ARG A 167 13.35 14.91 7.58
C ARG A 167 13.03 13.84 6.54
N GLY A 168 11.75 13.64 6.24
CA GLY A 168 11.31 12.63 5.28
C GLY A 168 11.36 13.06 3.81
N GLY A 169 11.66 14.32 3.54
CA GLY A 169 11.78 14.87 2.18
C GLY A 169 10.59 15.72 1.78
#